data_65fd5174211b4adf1f89ec866190fbf5
#
_entry.id   65fd5174211b4adf1f89ec866190fbf5
#
_cell.length_a   1.000
_cell.length_b   1.000
_cell.length_c   1.000
_cell.angle_alpha   90.00
_cell.angle_beta   90.00
_cell.angle_gamma   90.00
#
_symmetry.space_group_name_H-M   'P 1'
#
loop_
_entity.id
_entity.type
_entity.pdbx_description
1 polymer ?
#
loop_
_entity_poly.entity_id
_entity_poly.type
_entity_poly.pdbx_seq_one_letter_code
_entity_poly.pdbx_strand_id
1 'polypeptide(L)'
;MNTSDDSKDMILYEGRMRRETEKAVLFRFSFPDNNDGIEHWIPFSQIGILKINKNGIGKDTLKIPKWIARAKKIPIPGEDSDDTA
;
A
#
# COMPACT_ATOMS: atom_id res chain seq x y z
N MET A 1 -20.39 4.79 15.07
CA MET A 1 -20.19 4.61 14.64
C MET A 1 -19.68 4.06 14.13
N ASN A 2 -19.31 3.79 13.79
CA ASN A 2 -18.91 3.28 13.30
C ASN A 2 -18.23 2.93 12.89
N THR A 3 -18.13 2.85 12.79
CA THR A 3 -17.64 2.42 12.41
C THR A 3 -16.63 2.26 11.80
N SER A 4 -16.10 1.78 11.91
CA SER A 4 -15.01 1.54 11.24
C SER A 4 -15.21 1.25 9.86
N ASP A 5 -15.26 2.11 9.15
CA ASP A 5 -15.45 1.97 7.76
C ASP A 5 -14.09 1.87 7.14
N ASP A 6 -13.63 0.67 6.84
CA ASP A 6 -12.33 0.46 6.26
C ASP A 6 -12.14 1.22 4.96
N SER A 7 -13.21 1.52 4.25
CA SER A 7 -13.07 2.23 2.99
C SER A 7 -12.64 3.67 3.17
N LYS A 8 -12.79 4.20 4.37
CA LYS A 8 -12.36 5.56 4.65
C LYS A 8 -10.97 5.62 5.27
N ASP A 9 -10.48 4.51 5.76
CA ASP A 9 -9.17 4.49 6.37
C ASP A 9 -8.14 4.31 5.29
N MET A 10 -7.15 5.15 5.30
CA MET A 10 -6.07 5.08 4.32
C MET A 10 -4.79 4.68 5.02
N ILE A 11 -3.97 3.95 4.32
CA ILE A 11 -2.69 3.49 4.86
C ILE A 11 -1.59 3.96 3.94
N LEU A 12 -0.54 4.51 4.54
CA LEU A 12 0.60 4.99 3.81
C LEU A 12 1.67 3.92 3.77
N TYR A 13 2.11 3.59 2.58
CA TYR A 13 3.16 2.59 2.38
C TYR A 13 4.35 3.21 1.70
N GLU A 14 5.50 2.62 1.91
CA GLU A 14 6.71 3.00 1.21
C GLU A 14 7.17 1.85 0.35
N GLY A 15 7.83 2.15 -0.72
CA GLY A 15 8.35 1.14 -1.61
C GLY A 15 8.83 1.73 -2.91
N ARG A 16 8.57 1.05 -4.01
CA ARG A 16 8.97 1.50 -5.33
C ARG A 16 7.90 1.22 -6.35
N MET A 17 7.64 2.19 -7.19
CA MET A 17 6.77 1.97 -8.33
C MET A 17 7.58 1.24 -9.38
N ARG A 18 7.08 0.09 -9.82
CA ARG A 18 7.82 -0.75 -10.76
C ARG A 18 7.33 -0.58 -12.19
N ARG A 19 6.03 -0.49 -12.38
CA ARG A 19 5.44 -0.32 -13.70
C ARG A 19 4.15 0.42 -13.55
N GLU A 20 3.64 0.92 -14.66
CA GLU A 20 2.31 1.52 -14.63
C GLU A 20 1.63 1.34 -15.95
N THR A 21 0.32 1.32 -15.91
CA THR A 21 -0.53 1.34 -17.09
C THR A 21 -1.44 2.55 -16.97
N GLU A 22 -2.38 2.68 -17.87
CA GLU A 22 -3.33 3.78 -17.78
C GLU A 22 -4.19 3.71 -16.53
N LYS A 23 -4.42 2.52 -16.03
CA LYS A 23 -5.40 2.34 -14.96
C LYS A 23 -4.82 1.87 -13.65
N ALA A 24 -3.59 1.42 -13.63
CA ALA A 24 -3.03 0.83 -12.43
C ALA A 24 -1.53 0.99 -12.37
N VAL A 25 -1.00 0.85 -11.17
CA VAL A 25 0.44 0.90 -10.95
C VAL A 25 0.84 -0.39 -10.25
N LEU A 26 1.98 -0.95 -10.67
CA LEU A 26 2.58 -2.09 -9.98
C LEU A 26 3.56 -1.52 -8.96
N PHE A 27 3.23 -1.67 -7.69
CA PHE A 27 4.01 -1.10 -6.62
C PHE A 27 4.65 -2.21 -5.80
N ARG A 28 5.95 -2.09 -5.55
CA ARG A 28 6.67 -3.03 -4.72
C ARG A 28 6.76 -2.44 -3.32
N PHE A 29 6.07 -3.06 -2.38
CA PHE A 29 5.99 -2.57 -1.02
C PHE A 29 7.23 -2.99 -0.24
N SER A 30 7.75 -2.09 0.59
CA SER A 30 8.90 -2.37 1.44
C SER A 30 8.43 -2.54 2.88
N PHE A 31 8.87 -3.60 3.51
CA PHE A 31 8.56 -3.83 4.92
C PHE A 31 9.83 -4.16 5.66
N PRO A 32 9.97 -3.67 6.90
CA PRO A 32 11.20 -3.93 7.65
C PRO A 32 11.48 -5.41 7.85
N ASP A 33 10.43 -6.21 7.99
CA ASP A 33 10.60 -7.62 8.27
C ASP A 33 10.61 -8.49 7.04
N ASN A 34 10.43 -7.93 5.88
CA ASN A 34 10.34 -8.72 4.66
C ASN A 34 11.27 -8.14 3.62
N ASN A 35 12.41 -8.77 3.45
CA ASN A 35 13.42 -8.27 2.54
C ASN A 35 13.07 -8.45 1.09
N ASP A 36 12.17 -9.36 0.78
CA ASP A 36 11.86 -9.63 -0.60
C ASP A 36 10.92 -8.63 -1.21
N GLY A 37 10.17 -7.93 -0.39
CA GLY A 37 9.17 -7.02 -0.90
C GLY A 37 7.96 -7.78 -1.43
N ILE A 38 6.91 -7.08 -1.70
CA ILE A 38 5.68 -7.64 -2.23
C ILE A 38 5.21 -6.71 -3.32
N GLU A 39 4.84 -7.24 -4.47
CA GLU A 39 4.36 -6.41 -5.57
C GLU A 39 2.89 -6.67 -5.81
N HIS A 40 2.13 -5.61 -6.00
CA HIS A 40 0.72 -5.72 -6.33
C HIS A 40 0.34 -4.62 -7.30
N TRP A 41 -0.59 -4.93 -8.17
CA TRP A 41 -1.19 -3.92 -9.02
C TRP A 41 -2.27 -3.19 -8.26
N ILE A 42 -2.19 -1.87 -8.21
CA ILE A 42 -3.14 -1.04 -7.48
C ILE A 42 -3.82 -0.11 -8.48
N PRO A 43 -5.14 -0.14 -8.58
CA PRO A 43 -5.83 0.72 -9.54
C PRO A 43 -5.72 2.19 -9.11
N PHE A 44 -5.42 3.05 -10.07
CA PHE A 44 -5.28 4.47 -9.75
C PHE A 44 -6.52 5.05 -9.11
N SER A 45 -7.69 4.55 -9.46
CA SER A 45 -8.93 5.07 -8.90
C SER A 45 -9.02 4.88 -7.39
N GLN A 46 -8.21 3.97 -6.84
CA GLN A 46 -8.23 3.70 -5.41
C GLN A 46 -7.04 4.29 -4.67
N ILE A 47 -6.16 4.98 -5.38
CA ILE A 47 -4.97 5.53 -4.76
C ILE A 47 -5.25 6.94 -4.27
N GLY A 48 -5.00 7.18 -3.00
CA GLY A 48 -5.13 8.52 -2.44
C GLY A 48 -3.94 9.38 -2.75
N ILE A 49 -2.73 8.83 -2.62
CA ILE A 49 -1.49 9.55 -2.87
C ILE A 49 -0.51 8.59 -3.50
N LEU A 50 0.18 9.05 -4.52
CA LEU A 50 1.31 8.33 -5.08
C LEU A 50 2.41 9.36 -5.33
N LYS A 51 3.48 9.29 -4.56
CA LYS A 51 4.60 10.19 -4.72
C LYS A 51 5.79 9.39 -5.18
N ILE A 52 6.32 9.74 -6.33
CA ILE A 52 7.47 9.07 -6.90
C ILE A 52 8.70 9.91 -6.63
N ASN A 53 9.70 9.29 -6.03
CA ASN A 53 10.93 9.97 -5.74
C ASN A 53 11.84 9.86 -6.95
N LYS A 54 11.83 10.86 -7.78
CA LYS A 54 12.53 10.82 -9.06
C LYS A 54 14.03 10.91 -8.93
N ASN A 55 14.49 11.33 -7.77
CA ASN A 55 15.93 11.43 -7.58
C ASN A 55 16.57 10.08 -7.30
N GLY A 56 15.78 9.08 -7.07
CA GLY A 56 16.33 7.78 -6.72
C GLY A 56 16.83 7.67 -5.32
N ILE A 57 16.67 8.71 -4.52
CA ILE A 57 17.08 8.73 -3.13
C ILE A 57 15.83 8.61 -2.30
N GLY A 58 15.76 7.63 -1.47
CA GLY A 58 14.57 7.40 -0.67
C GLY A 58 13.56 6.56 -1.43
N LYS A 59 12.42 6.37 -0.85
CA LYS A 59 11.41 5.49 -1.38
C LYS A 59 10.23 6.26 -1.92
N ASP A 60 9.51 5.60 -2.81
CA ASP A 60 8.23 6.15 -3.28
C ASP A 60 7.19 5.90 -2.20
N THR A 61 6.15 6.70 -2.21
CA THR A 61 5.11 6.63 -1.21
C THR A 61 3.77 6.37 -1.87
N LEU A 62 3.01 5.47 -1.29
CA LEU A 62 1.70 5.08 -1.79
C LEU A 62 0.69 5.08 -0.65
N LYS A 63 -0.45 5.74 -0.86
CA LYS A 63 -1.50 5.74 0.15
C LYS A 63 -2.74 5.12 -0.48
N ILE A 64 -3.23 4.06 0.12
CA ILE A 64 -4.38 3.31 -0.40
C ILE A 64 -5.35 3.01 0.73
N PRO A 65 -6.61 2.72 0.39
CA PRO A 65 -7.58 2.36 1.40
C PRO A 65 -7.22 1.04 2.07
N LYS A 66 -7.56 0.95 3.32
CA LYS A 66 -7.29 -0.25 4.10
C LYS A 66 -7.93 -1.49 3.49
N TRP A 67 -9.13 -1.33 2.92
CA TRP A 67 -9.81 -2.49 2.35
C TRP A 67 -9.06 -3.07 1.15
N ILE A 68 -8.36 -2.22 0.39
CA ILE A 68 -7.54 -2.70 -0.70
C ILE A 68 -6.37 -3.52 -0.16
N ALA A 69 -5.74 -3.01 0.90
CA ALA A 69 -4.64 -3.74 1.51
C ALA A 69 -5.10 -5.10 2.01
N ARG A 70 -6.27 -5.15 2.63
CA ARG A 70 -6.80 -6.43 3.11
C ARG A 70 -7.13 -7.37 1.95
N ALA A 71 -7.74 -6.83 0.91
CA ALA A 71 -8.13 -7.67 -0.22
C ALA A 71 -6.92 -8.27 -0.91
N LYS A 72 -5.82 -7.56 -0.94
CA LYS A 72 -4.60 -8.04 -1.58
C LYS A 72 -3.64 -8.69 -0.60
N LYS A 73 -4.05 -8.79 0.66
CA LYS A 73 -3.25 -9.44 1.71
C LYS A 73 -1.92 -8.73 1.92
N ILE A 74 -1.94 -7.42 1.81
CA ILE A 74 -0.77 -6.61 2.08
C ILE A 74 -0.73 -6.33 3.57
N PRO A 75 0.42 -6.55 4.24
CA PRO A 75 0.50 -6.28 5.67
C PRO A 75 0.13 -4.83 6.00
N ILE A 76 -0.59 -4.64 7.08
CA ILE A 76 -1.05 -3.32 7.50
C ILE A 76 -0.23 -2.89 8.70
N PRO A 77 0.57 -1.83 8.57
CA PRO A 77 1.43 -1.39 9.67
C PRO A 77 0.61 -1.02 10.89
N GLY A 78 1.06 -1.46 12.04
CA GLY A 78 0.38 -1.13 13.27
C GLY A 78 -0.82 -1.99 13.58
N GLU A 79 -1.24 -2.85 12.66
CA GLU A 79 -2.35 -3.73 12.92
C GLU A 79 -1.80 -5.04 13.42
N ASP A 80 -2.29 -5.49 14.60
CA ASP A 80 -1.84 -6.69 15.11
C ASP A 80 -2.66 -7.74 14.69
N SER A 81 -2.27 -8.37 13.91
CA SER A 81 -3.05 -9.40 13.51
C SER A 81 -3.26 -10.42 14.52
N ASP A 82 -3.23 -10.33 15.14
CA ASP A 82 -3.52 -11.14 15.65
C ASP A 82 -4.34 -11.60 16.03
N ASP A 83 -4.51 -11.60 16.04
CA ASP A 83 -5.27 -11.98 16.17
C ASP A 83 -5.43 -12.83 16.45
N THR A 84 -5.15 -13.08 16.60
CA THR A 84 -5.28 -13.80 16.68
C THR A 84 -5.61 -14.36 17.13
N ALA A 85 -5.71 -14.33 17.22
CA ALA A 85 -6.10 -14.85 17.60
C ALA A 85 -6.23 -15.29 17.94
#